data_a8cb60eb27d7cdcf2dc493232ea5a3da
#
_entry.id   a8cb60eb27d7cdcf2dc493232ea5a3da
#
_cell.length_a   1.000
_cell.length_b   1.000
_cell.length_c   1.000
_cell.angle_alpha   90.00
_cell.angle_beta   90.00
_cell.angle_gamma   90.00
#
_symmetry.space_group_name_H-M   'P 1'
#
loop_
_entity.id
_entity.type
_entity.pdbx_description
1 polymer ?
#
loop_
_entity_poly.entity_id
_entity_poly.type
_entity_poly.pdbx_seq_one_letter_code
_entity_poly.pdbx_strand_id
1 'polypeptide(L)'
;MKVIICCFSFLLLSICPPLLAMEGTGVALKVSLSGKIYKRFSFVLEEDIRPRDDFREAGWFLTTGEINYRILPNLRVGAGYMSLVRYKASEELRNRYYLYASGSHRFGTFKIAVRERFQSTYKKNGLHPTNYLRSMFTLSYRIASSGFEPFIYVEPFNNVGYNGKMRADKIRYSAGCDYRMDPQNRIQLYYRYH
;
A
#
# COMPACT_ATOMS: atom_id res chain seq x y z
N MET A 1 -2.96 -28.61 -2.98
CA MET A 1 -2.41 -27.44 -2.27
C MET A 1 -3.01 -26.08 -2.67
N LYS A 2 -3.60 -25.93 -3.88
CA LYS A 2 -4.22 -24.65 -4.33
C LYS A 2 -5.62 -24.37 -3.76
N VAL A 3 -6.35 -25.38 -3.30
CA VAL A 3 -7.72 -25.24 -2.77
C VAL A 3 -7.76 -24.75 -1.32
N ILE A 4 -6.72 -25.03 -0.54
CA ILE A 4 -6.64 -24.64 0.88
C ILE A 4 -6.45 -23.12 1.05
N ILE A 5 -5.82 -22.45 0.08
CA ILE A 5 -5.56 -21.00 0.12
C ILE A 5 -6.87 -20.20 -0.05
N CYS A 6 -7.81 -20.66 -0.88
CA CYS A 6 -9.11 -20.02 -1.04
C CYS A 6 -10.00 -20.12 0.21
N CYS A 7 -9.96 -21.25 0.94
CA CYS A 7 -10.75 -21.42 2.17
C CYS A 7 -10.23 -20.59 3.33
N PHE A 8 -8.91 -20.36 3.44
CA PHE A 8 -8.34 -19.55 4.49
C PHE A 8 -8.64 -18.05 4.31
N SER A 9 -8.75 -17.58 3.05
CA SER A 9 -9.13 -16.21 2.74
C SER A 9 -10.57 -15.88 3.17
N PHE A 10 -11.46 -16.88 3.14
CA PHE A 10 -12.86 -16.71 3.56
C PHE A 10 -13.05 -16.73 5.08
N LEU A 11 -12.19 -17.44 5.81
CA LEU A 11 -12.31 -17.57 7.27
C LEU A 11 -11.81 -16.32 8.02
N LEU A 12 -10.83 -15.59 7.45
CA LEU A 12 -10.31 -14.34 8.04
C LEU A 12 -11.27 -13.15 7.92
N LEU A 13 -12.22 -13.20 6.98
CA LEU A 13 -13.28 -12.19 6.82
C LEU A 13 -14.35 -12.26 7.92
N SER A 14 -14.46 -13.38 8.63
CA SER A 14 -15.52 -13.61 9.62
C SER A 14 -15.16 -13.16 11.05
N ILE A 15 -13.90 -12.75 11.31
CA ILE A 15 -13.40 -12.46 12.66
C ILE A 15 -13.17 -10.95 12.89
N CYS A 16 -13.53 -10.09 11.93
CA CYS A 16 -13.37 -8.66 12.11
C CYS A 16 -14.57 -8.08 12.86
N PRO A 17 -14.43 -7.62 14.13
CA PRO A 17 -15.51 -6.90 14.80
C PRO A 17 -15.80 -5.61 14.04
N PRO A 18 -17.05 -5.09 14.05
CA PRO A 18 -17.39 -3.83 13.43
C PRO A 18 -16.67 -2.69 14.17
N LEU A 19 -15.49 -2.33 13.69
CA LEU A 19 -14.84 -1.10 14.12
C LEU A 19 -15.67 0.07 13.57
N LEU A 20 -16.16 0.90 14.49
CA LEU A 20 -16.96 2.10 14.25
C LEU A 20 -16.35 2.91 13.08
N ALA A 21 -17.13 3.03 12.01
CA ALA A 21 -16.75 3.79 10.83
C ALA A 21 -16.82 5.29 11.15
N MET A 22 -15.68 5.88 11.40
CA MET A 22 -15.52 7.34 11.33
C MET A 22 -15.24 7.72 9.87
N GLU A 23 -15.83 8.80 9.39
CA GLU A 23 -15.59 9.31 8.02
C GLU A 23 -14.11 9.43 7.71
N GLY A 24 -13.67 8.83 6.60
CA GLY A 24 -12.27 8.81 6.19
C GLY A 24 -11.41 7.69 6.76
N THR A 25 -11.98 6.76 7.52
CA THR A 25 -11.29 5.59 8.09
C THR A 25 -11.72 4.30 7.40
N GLY A 26 -10.92 3.27 7.45
CA GLY A 26 -11.30 1.97 6.89
C GLY A 26 -10.25 0.88 7.05
N VAL A 27 -10.72 -0.36 7.07
CA VAL A 27 -9.89 -1.56 7.00
C VAL A 27 -9.52 -1.82 5.55
N ALA A 28 -8.30 -2.23 5.29
CA ALA A 28 -7.84 -2.60 3.95
C ALA A 28 -7.06 -3.91 4.01
N LEU A 29 -7.30 -4.74 3.00
CA LEU A 29 -6.59 -5.99 2.80
C LEU A 29 -5.70 -5.85 1.57
N LYS A 30 -4.41 -6.16 1.74
CA LYS A 30 -3.44 -6.17 0.66
C LYS A 30 -2.77 -7.53 0.58
N VAL A 31 -2.73 -8.07 -0.63
CA VAL A 31 -1.95 -9.26 -0.97
C VAL A 31 -0.83 -8.83 -1.91
N SER A 32 0.38 -9.29 -1.67
CA SER A 32 1.51 -8.98 -2.53
C SER A 32 2.35 -10.21 -2.85
N LEU A 33 2.72 -10.29 -4.12
CA LEU A 33 3.68 -11.24 -4.68
C LEU A 33 4.92 -10.47 -5.10
N SER A 34 6.10 -10.91 -4.70
CA SER A 34 7.37 -10.29 -5.10
C SER A 34 8.37 -11.34 -5.58
N GLY A 35 9.20 -10.96 -6.54
CA GLY A 35 10.22 -11.85 -7.08
C GLY A 35 11.44 -11.10 -7.57
N LYS A 36 12.55 -11.82 -7.69
CA LYS A 36 13.75 -11.29 -8.36
C LYS A 36 13.63 -11.51 -9.86
N ILE A 37 13.94 -10.48 -10.65
CA ILE A 37 14.05 -10.58 -12.11
C ILE A 37 15.50 -10.91 -12.48
N TYR A 38 16.43 -10.07 -12.03
CA TYR A 38 17.84 -10.21 -12.35
C TYR A 38 18.70 -9.43 -11.36
N LYS A 39 19.77 -10.04 -10.80
CA LYS A 39 20.74 -9.40 -9.89
C LYS A 39 20.08 -8.52 -8.81
N ARG A 40 20.02 -7.20 -9.07
CA ARG A 40 19.49 -6.16 -8.16
C ARG A 40 18.06 -5.75 -8.51
N PHE A 41 17.49 -6.25 -9.62
CA PHE A 41 16.14 -5.98 -10.05
C PHE A 41 15.15 -6.97 -9.42
N SER A 42 14.03 -6.45 -8.96
CA SER A 42 12.90 -7.22 -8.45
C SER A 42 11.59 -6.60 -8.91
N PHE A 43 10.53 -7.40 -8.93
CA PHE A 43 9.18 -6.92 -9.16
C PHE A 43 8.31 -7.12 -7.92
N VAL A 44 7.22 -6.38 -7.87
CA VAL A 44 6.13 -6.57 -6.90
C VAL A 44 4.82 -6.43 -7.65
N LEU A 45 3.90 -7.37 -7.41
CA LEU A 45 2.50 -7.30 -7.83
C LEU A 45 1.67 -7.22 -6.56
N GLU A 46 0.77 -6.26 -6.47
CA GLU A 46 -0.09 -6.07 -5.29
C GLU A 46 -1.54 -5.90 -5.70
N GLU A 47 -2.41 -6.59 -4.98
CA GLU A 47 -3.85 -6.34 -4.97
C GLU A 47 -4.23 -5.76 -3.61
N ASP A 48 -4.86 -4.59 -3.60
CA ASP A 48 -5.25 -3.87 -2.38
C ASP A 48 -6.76 -3.58 -2.46
N ILE A 49 -7.52 -4.21 -1.59
CA ILE A 49 -8.98 -4.10 -1.50
C ILE A 49 -9.29 -3.16 -0.35
N ARG A 50 -10.03 -2.09 -0.63
CA ARG A 50 -10.41 -1.04 0.30
C ARG A 50 -11.92 -0.88 0.30
N PRO A 51 -12.64 -1.63 1.13
CA PRO A 51 -14.08 -1.42 1.29
C PRO A 51 -14.34 0.03 1.76
N ARG A 52 -15.47 0.57 1.39
CA ARG A 52 -15.97 1.82 1.94
C ARG A 52 -16.94 1.48 3.06
N ASP A 53 -17.10 2.44 3.99
CA ASP A 53 -18.00 2.41 5.14
C ASP A 53 -19.01 1.24 5.16
N ASP A 54 -18.96 0.41 6.18
CA ASP A 54 -19.87 -0.70 6.49
C ASP A 54 -19.88 -1.91 5.53
N PHE A 55 -18.91 -2.06 4.63
CA PHE A 55 -18.89 -3.14 3.61
C PHE A 55 -20.14 -3.19 2.71
N ARG A 56 -21.03 -2.21 2.80
CA ARG A 56 -22.27 -2.12 2.03
C ARG A 56 -22.10 -1.50 0.65
N GLU A 57 -21.04 -0.70 0.46
CA GLU A 57 -20.73 -0.12 -0.84
C GLU A 57 -19.42 -0.68 -1.39
N ALA A 58 -19.39 -0.87 -2.71
CA ALA A 58 -18.19 -1.27 -3.41
C ALA A 58 -17.08 -0.24 -3.20
N GLY A 59 -15.96 -0.69 -2.67
CA GLY A 59 -14.81 0.12 -2.39
C GLY A 59 -13.90 0.29 -3.60
N TRP A 60 -12.66 0.58 -3.34
CA TRP A 60 -11.60 0.65 -4.35
C TRP A 60 -10.86 -0.68 -4.44
N PHE A 61 -10.67 -1.15 -5.67
CA PHE A 61 -9.76 -2.22 -6.03
C PHE A 61 -8.52 -1.61 -6.68
N LEU A 62 -7.36 -1.92 -6.17
CA LEU A 62 -6.10 -1.36 -6.63
C LEU A 62 -5.16 -2.48 -7.04
N THR A 63 -4.94 -2.59 -8.36
CA THR A 63 -3.94 -3.48 -8.92
C THR A 63 -2.66 -2.71 -9.16
N THR A 64 -1.55 -3.14 -8.58
CA THR A 64 -0.26 -2.46 -8.68
C THR A 64 0.80 -3.38 -9.25
N GLY A 65 1.52 -2.90 -10.25
CA GLY A 65 2.78 -3.47 -10.74
C GLY A 65 3.93 -2.53 -10.46
N GLU A 66 5.03 -3.07 -9.91
CA GLU A 66 6.19 -2.27 -9.51
C GLU A 66 7.49 -2.97 -9.89
N ILE A 67 8.46 -2.22 -10.41
CA ILE A 67 9.83 -2.66 -10.66
C ILE A 67 10.75 -1.89 -9.74
N ASN A 68 11.66 -2.63 -9.10
CA ASN A 68 12.56 -2.11 -8.09
C ASN A 68 14.02 -2.40 -8.45
N TYR A 69 14.88 -1.43 -8.18
CA TYR A 69 16.33 -1.58 -8.25
C TYR A 69 16.95 -1.33 -6.88
N ARG A 70 17.73 -2.30 -6.40
CA ARG A 70 18.47 -2.19 -5.12
C ARG A 70 19.80 -1.52 -5.35
N ILE A 71 19.93 -0.26 -4.91
CA ILE A 71 21.18 0.51 -4.98
C ILE A 71 22.15 -0.02 -3.91
N LEU A 72 21.68 -0.07 -2.66
CA LEU A 72 22.40 -0.57 -1.48
C LEU A 72 21.55 -1.61 -0.75
N PRO A 73 22.08 -2.39 0.18
CA PRO A 73 21.31 -3.36 0.96
C PRO A 73 20.07 -2.74 1.64
N ASN A 74 20.18 -1.49 2.04
CA ASN A 74 19.15 -0.73 2.76
C ASN A 74 18.51 0.40 1.93
N LEU A 75 18.93 0.61 0.66
CA LEU A 75 18.41 1.65 -0.22
C LEU A 75 17.89 1.07 -1.53
N ARG A 76 16.66 1.43 -1.90
CA ARG A 76 15.97 0.96 -3.10
C ARG A 76 15.28 2.13 -3.80
N VAL A 77 15.29 2.11 -5.11
CA VAL A 77 14.46 2.96 -5.96
C VAL A 77 13.52 2.10 -6.78
N GLY A 78 12.42 2.64 -7.20
CA GLY A 78 11.48 1.90 -8.03
C GLY A 78 10.50 2.79 -8.76
N ALA A 79 9.86 2.19 -9.75
CA ALA A 79 8.79 2.77 -10.54
C ALA A 79 7.60 1.81 -10.53
N GLY A 80 6.40 2.35 -10.55
CA GLY A 80 5.22 1.53 -10.58
C GLY A 80 4.05 2.18 -11.29
N TYR A 81 3.17 1.31 -11.70
CA TYR A 81 1.85 1.64 -12.24
C TYR A 81 0.78 1.03 -11.34
N MET A 82 -0.31 1.76 -11.14
CA MET A 82 -1.44 1.33 -10.34
C MET A 82 -2.74 1.68 -11.05
N SER A 83 -3.57 0.68 -11.29
CA SER A 83 -4.95 0.84 -11.69
C SER A 83 -5.84 0.90 -10.46
N LEU A 84 -6.71 1.90 -10.38
CA LEU A 84 -7.67 2.06 -9.31
C LEU A 84 -9.06 1.98 -9.93
N VAL A 85 -9.81 0.96 -9.59
CA VAL A 85 -11.18 0.75 -10.06
C VAL A 85 -12.14 0.88 -8.88
N ARG A 86 -13.16 1.68 -9.05
CA ARG A 86 -14.25 1.82 -8.08
C ARG A 86 -15.55 1.36 -8.72
N TYR A 87 -16.13 0.31 -8.15
CA TYR A 87 -17.43 -0.17 -8.57
C TYR A 87 -18.52 0.65 -7.86
N LYS A 88 -19.15 1.55 -8.59
CA LYS A 88 -20.39 2.24 -8.25
C LYS A 88 -21.31 2.22 -9.46
N ALA A 89 -22.49 2.86 -9.34
CA ALA A 89 -23.42 3.04 -10.46
C ALA A 89 -22.78 3.70 -11.71
N SER A 90 -21.64 4.39 -11.53
CA SER A 90 -20.72 4.78 -12.60
C SER A 90 -19.33 4.28 -12.24
N GLU A 91 -18.75 3.39 -13.06
CA GLU A 91 -17.39 2.93 -12.90
C GLU A 91 -16.40 4.11 -12.95
N GLU A 92 -15.63 4.28 -11.88
CA GLU A 92 -14.56 5.28 -11.85
C GLU A 92 -13.21 4.58 -11.97
N LEU A 93 -12.58 4.76 -13.12
CA LEU A 93 -11.23 4.28 -13.40
C LEU A 93 -10.23 5.42 -13.24
N ARG A 94 -9.18 5.16 -12.47
CA ARG A 94 -8.02 6.05 -12.34
C ARG A 94 -6.75 5.27 -12.59
N ASN A 95 -5.83 5.91 -13.31
CA ASN A 95 -4.49 5.39 -13.57
C ASN A 95 -3.48 6.22 -12.79
N ARG A 96 -2.52 5.56 -12.15
CA ARG A 96 -1.49 6.21 -11.36
C ARG A 96 -0.13 5.67 -11.71
N TYR A 97 0.78 6.58 -12.03
CA TYR A 97 2.19 6.31 -12.21
C TYR A 97 2.96 6.90 -11.03
N TYR A 98 4.02 6.24 -10.62
CA TYR A 98 4.83 6.76 -9.53
C TYR A 98 6.28 6.30 -9.62
N LEU A 99 7.15 7.14 -9.06
CA LEU A 99 8.55 6.86 -8.80
C LEU A 99 8.78 6.96 -7.30
N TYR A 100 9.68 6.17 -6.76
CA TYR A 100 10.01 6.28 -5.34
C TYR A 100 11.46 5.92 -5.04
N ALA A 101 11.94 6.45 -3.92
CA ALA A 101 13.12 6.00 -3.22
C ALA A 101 12.72 5.53 -1.81
N SER A 102 13.32 4.46 -1.34
CA SER A 102 13.06 3.96 0.02
C SER A 102 14.32 3.48 0.68
N GLY A 103 14.51 3.94 1.92
CA GLY A 103 15.56 3.50 2.82
C GLY A 103 14.97 2.75 3.99
N SER A 104 15.71 1.78 4.55
CA SER A 104 15.30 1.13 5.79
C SER A 104 16.49 0.66 6.59
N HIS A 105 16.37 0.75 7.91
CA HIS A 105 17.37 0.21 8.82
C HIS A 105 16.70 -0.65 9.89
N ARG A 106 17.37 -1.74 10.28
CA ARG A 106 16.87 -2.69 11.28
C ARG A 106 17.78 -2.68 12.51
N PHE A 107 17.15 -2.51 13.68
CA PHE A 107 17.81 -2.57 14.99
C PHE A 107 17.21 -3.75 15.77
N GLY A 108 17.88 -4.87 15.76
CA GLY A 108 17.34 -6.10 16.35
C GLY A 108 15.99 -6.48 15.73
N THR A 109 14.96 -6.45 16.54
CA THR A 109 13.57 -6.76 16.13
C THR A 109 12.84 -5.59 15.49
N PHE A 110 13.26 -4.34 15.73
CA PHE A 110 12.65 -3.14 15.17
C PHE A 110 13.23 -2.80 13.79
N LYS A 111 12.39 -2.25 12.93
CA LYS A 111 12.78 -1.72 11.64
C LYS A 111 12.16 -0.36 11.42
N ILE A 112 12.98 0.62 11.08
CA ILE A 112 12.54 1.93 10.60
C ILE A 112 12.69 1.95 9.07
N ALA A 113 11.69 2.48 8.38
CA ALA A 113 11.75 2.68 6.94
C ALA A 113 11.19 4.05 6.57
N VAL A 114 11.81 4.66 5.57
CA VAL A 114 11.38 5.92 4.96
C VAL A 114 11.18 5.68 3.47
N ARG A 115 10.08 6.19 2.90
CA ARG A 115 9.83 6.15 1.46
C ARG A 115 9.36 7.51 0.99
N GLU A 116 10.09 8.08 0.04
CA GLU A 116 9.65 9.24 -0.72
C GLU A 116 9.08 8.77 -2.05
N ARG A 117 7.86 9.20 -2.38
CA ARG A 117 7.16 8.82 -3.60
C ARG A 117 6.57 10.03 -4.30
N PHE A 118 7.01 10.29 -5.51
CA PHE A 118 6.29 11.16 -6.44
C PHE A 118 5.26 10.34 -7.21
N GLN A 119 4.01 10.78 -7.25
CA GLN A 119 2.95 10.11 -7.99
C GLN A 119 2.12 11.08 -8.81
N SER A 120 1.68 10.63 -9.97
CA SER A 120 0.76 11.33 -10.86
C SER A 120 -0.47 10.46 -11.11
N THR A 121 -1.67 10.99 -10.84
CA THR A 121 -2.93 10.25 -10.94
C THR A 121 -3.82 10.89 -12.01
N TYR A 122 -4.21 10.10 -12.99
CA TYR A 122 -5.09 10.47 -14.09
C TYR A 122 -6.48 9.87 -13.87
N LYS A 123 -7.52 10.70 -14.01
CA LYS A 123 -8.91 10.27 -14.07
C LYS A 123 -9.30 10.11 -15.54
N LYS A 124 -10.20 9.15 -15.85
CA LYS A 124 -10.64 8.87 -17.24
C LYS A 124 -11.15 10.13 -17.97
N ASN A 125 -11.82 11.04 -17.25
CA ASN A 125 -12.40 12.26 -17.82
C ASN A 125 -11.70 13.54 -17.31
N GLY A 126 -10.50 13.42 -16.72
CA GLY A 126 -9.78 14.58 -16.15
C GLY A 126 -8.79 15.17 -17.14
N LEU A 127 -8.86 16.48 -17.36
CA LEU A 127 -7.94 17.22 -18.26
C LEU A 127 -6.50 17.24 -17.71
N HIS A 128 -6.33 17.20 -16.39
CA HIS A 128 -5.02 17.33 -15.75
C HIS A 128 -4.81 16.26 -14.66
N PRO A 129 -3.58 15.72 -14.55
CA PRO A 129 -3.23 14.80 -13.47
C PRO A 129 -3.17 15.51 -12.12
N THR A 130 -3.46 14.77 -11.06
CA THR A 130 -3.20 15.21 -9.70
C THR A 130 -1.87 14.64 -9.24
N ASN A 131 -0.93 15.53 -8.91
CA ASN A 131 0.42 15.18 -8.51
C ASN A 131 0.61 15.29 -7.00
N TYR A 132 1.27 14.31 -6.41
CA TYR A 132 1.63 14.29 -4.99
C TYR A 132 3.07 13.88 -4.78
N LEU A 133 3.74 14.57 -3.87
CA LEU A 133 4.91 14.05 -3.17
C LEU A 133 4.46 13.48 -1.83
N ARG A 134 4.81 12.23 -1.56
CA ARG A 134 4.38 11.48 -0.38
C ARG A 134 5.59 10.96 0.35
N SER A 135 5.72 11.36 1.61
CA SER A 135 6.78 10.92 2.52
C SER A 135 6.18 9.94 3.51
N MET A 136 6.61 8.69 3.51
CA MET A 136 6.08 7.67 4.41
C MET A 136 7.15 7.23 5.40
N PHE A 137 6.85 7.36 6.68
CA PHE A 137 7.69 6.93 7.79
C PHE A 137 7.05 5.72 8.45
N THR A 138 7.73 4.59 8.46
CA THR A 138 7.21 3.31 8.99
C THR A 138 8.10 2.83 10.12
N LEU A 139 7.49 2.43 11.22
CA LEU A 139 8.10 1.63 12.28
C LEU A 139 7.43 0.26 12.30
N SER A 140 8.21 -0.80 12.25
CA SER A 140 7.72 -2.17 12.36
C SER A 140 8.52 -2.98 13.38
N TYR A 141 7.85 -3.99 13.96
CA TYR A 141 8.40 -4.89 14.95
C TYR A 141 8.28 -6.33 14.47
N ARG A 142 9.40 -7.05 14.37
CA ARG A 142 9.38 -8.48 14.00
C ARG A 142 9.19 -9.33 15.23
N ILE A 143 8.10 -10.08 15.27
CA ILE A 143 7.89 -11.10 16.30
C ILE A 143 8.78 -12.30 15.98
N ALA A 144 9.67 -12.65 16.90
CA ALA A 144 10.60 -13.75 16.72
C ALA A 144 9.85 -15.07 16.46
N SER A 145 10.41 -15.91 15.57
CA SER A 145 9.86 -17.23 15.23
C SER A 145 8.44 -17.23 14.66
N SER A 146 7.91 -16.06 14.27
CA SER A 146 6.61 -15.93 13.62
C SER A 146 6.74 -15.22 12.28
N GLY A 147 5.76 -15.41 11.40
CA GLY A 147 5.66 -14.64 10.15
C GLY A 147 5.09 -13.22 10.34
N PHE A 148 4.72 -12.84 11.57
CA PHE A 148 4.04 -11.59 11.88
C PHE A 148 5.02 -10.43 12.09
N GLU A 149 4.74 -9.29 11.46
CA GLU A 149 5.47 -8.03 11.59
C GLU A 149 4.46 -6.89 11.72
N PRO A 150 3.96 -6.59 12.96
CA PRO A 150 3.12 -5.42 13.19
C PRO A 150 3.87 -4.13 12.86
N PHE A 151 3.13 -3.14 12.36
CA PHE A 151 3.68 -1.85 11.96
C PHE A 151 2.73 -0.69 12.21
N ILE A 152 3.32 0.50 12.32
CA ILE A 152 2.64 1.77 12.23
C ILE A 152 3.34 2.62 11.18
N TYR A 153 2.58 3.48 10.47
CA TYR A 153 3.20 4.49 9.62
C TYR A 153 2.43 5.81 9.62
N VAL A 154 3.18 6.88 9.35
CA VAL A 154 2.66 8.21 9.11
C VAL A 154 3.06 8.62 7.70
N GLU A 155 2.13 9.19 6.95
CA GLU A 155 2.34 9.52 5.55
C GLU A 155 1.71 10.89 5.22
N PRO A 156 2.49 12.01 5.29
CA PRO A 156 2.09 13.28 4.74
C PRO A 156 2.01 13.26 3.22
N PHE A 157 1.02 13.96 2.69
CA PHE A 157 0.77 14.16 1.26
C PHE A 157 0.94 15.64 0.94
N ASN A 158 1.90 15.95 0.10
CA ASN A 158 2.11 17.28 -0.41
C ASN A 158 1.61 17.32 -1.86
N ASN A 159 0.58 18.12 -2.13
CA ASN A 159 0.11 18.35 -3.48
C ASN A 159 1.13 19.22 -4.22
N VAL A 160 1.59 18.74 -5.37
CA VAL A 160 2.47 19.48 -6.27
C VAL A 160 1.62 20.08 -7.36
N GLY A 161 1.20 21.33 -7.15
CA GLY A 161 0.40 22.08 -8.12
C GLY A 161 1.14 22.28 -9.45
N TYR A 162 0.38 22.62 -10.49
CA TYR A 162 0.89 22.89 -11.84
C TYR A 162 1.97 23.99 -11.87
N ASN A 163 1.95 24.88 -10.87
CA ASN A 163 2.91 25.99 -10.74
C ASN A 163 4.16 25.61 -9.91
N GLY A 164 4.37 24.33 -9.64
CA GLY A 164 5.47 23.86 -8.79
C GLY A 164 5.34 24.19 -7.30
N LYS A 165 4.26 24.86 -6.88
CA LYS A 165 4.01 25.16 -5.46
C LYS A 165 3.56 23.90 -4.73
N MET A 166 4.27 23.55 -3.67
CA MET A 166 3.91 22.44 -2.79
C MET A 166 2.96 22.95 -1.70
N ARG A 167 1.86 22.22 -1.49
CA ARG A 167 0.89 22.46 -0.42
C ARG A 167 0.65 21.17 0.34
N ALA A 168 0.79 21.20 1.66
CA ALA A 168 0.35 20.11 2.51
C ALA A 168 -1.16 19.92 2.35
N ASP A 169 -1.58 18.74 1.94
CA ASP A 169 -2.98 18.41 1.65
C ASP A 169 -3.59 17.60 2.79
N LYS A 170 -2.92 16.53 3.19
CA LYS A 170 -3.38 15.64 4.27
C LYS A 170 -2.24 14.84 4.87
N ILE A 171 -2.50 14.31 6.06
CA ILE A 171 -1.63 13.35 6.72
C ILE A 171 -2.43 12.06 6.92
N ARG A 172 -1.82 10.94 6.62
CA ARG A 172 -2.39 9.61 6.82
C ARG A 172 -1.66 8.90 7.95
N TYR A 173 -2.42 8.31 8.85
CA TYR A 173 -1.93 7.41 9.88
C TYR A 173 -2.43 6.01 9.59
N SER A 174 -1.60 5.00 9.83
CA SER A 174 -2.03 3.61 9.65
C SER A 174 -1.32 2.72 10.66
N ALA A 175 -2.04 1.72 11.13
CA ALA A 175 -1.52 0.65 11.94
C ALA A 175 -1.99 -0.69 11.38
N GLY A 176 -1.15 -1.70 11.42
CA GLY A 176 -1.50 -2.99 10.83
C GLY A 176 -0.48 -4.08 11.16
N CYS A 177 -0.65 -5.19 10.49
CA CYS A 177 0.22 -6.33 10.61
C CYS A 177 0.51 -6.94 9.22
N ASP A 178 1.78 -7.17 8.95
CA ASP A 178 2.24 -7.98 7.83
C ASP A 178 2.32 -9.43 8.29
N TYR A 179 1.78 -10.36 7.51
CA TYR A 179 2.03 -11.78 7.65
C TYR A 179 2.78 -12.29 6.45
N ARG A 180 4.00 -12.77 6.67
CA ARG A 180 4.85 -13.37 5.64
C ARG A 180 4.59 -14.86 5.58
N MET A 181 3.94 -15.32 4.50
CA MET A 181 3.70 -16.74 4.25
C MET A 181 4.97 -17.44 3.79
N ASP A 182 5.72 -16.78 2.91
CA ASP A 182 6.98 -17.23 2.35
C ASP A 182 7.85 -16.03 1.91
N PRO A 183 9.08 -16.22 1.40
CA PRO A 183 9.93 -15.11 0.95
C PRO A 183 9.34 -14.23 -0.16
N GLN A 184 8.35 -14.73 -0.91
CA GLN A 184 7.76 -14.07 -2.08
C GLN A 184 6.36 -13.51 -1.79
N ASN A 185 5.59 -14.16 -0.89
CA ASN A 185 4.19 -13.86 -0.64
C ASN A 185 4.00 -13.24 0.75
N ARG A 186 3.21 -12.17 0.79
CA ARG A 186 2.86 -11.45 2.01
C ARG A 186 1.40 -11.02 1.97
N ILE A 187 0.74 -11.15 3.10
CA ILE A 187 -0.58 -10.57 3.37
C ILE A 187 -0.38 -9.43 4.36
N GLN A 188 -1.01 -8.31 4.11
CA GLN A 188 -1.02 -7.15 4.99
C GLN A 188 -2.46 -6.78 5.31
N LEU A 189 -2.78 -6.74 6.59
CA LEU A 189 -4.04 -6.21 7.12
C LEU A 189 -3.72 -4.91 7.87
N TYR A 190 -4.43 -3.84 7.55
CA TYR A 190 -4.18 -2.56 8.18
C TYR A 190 -5.43 -1.69 8.27
N TYR A 191 -5.46 -0.90 9.33
CA TYR A 191 -6.43 0.17 9.54
C TYR A 191 -5.81 1.50 9.12
N ARG A 192 -6.62 2.38 8.54
CA ARG A 192 -6.20 3.68 8.04
C ARG A 192 -7.11 4.78 8.57
N TYR A 193 -6.48 5.88 8.96
CA TYR A 193 -7.10 7.15 9.32
C TYR A 193 -6.55 8.26 8.43
N HIS A 194 -7.43 9.14 7.93
CA HIS A 194 -7.09 10.28 7.06
C HIS A 194 -7.39 11.60 7.74
#